data_f35f90af0735d01d980494dcd996e44d
#
_entry.id   f35f90af0735d01d980494dcd996e44d
#
_cell.length_a   1.000
_cell.length_b   1.000
_cell.length_c   1.000
_cell.angle_alpha   90.00
_cell.angle_beta   90.00
_cell.angle_gamma   90.00
#
_symmetry.space_group_name_H-M   'P 1'
#
loop_
_entity.id
_entity.type
_entity.pdbx_description
1 polymer ?
#
loop_
_entity_poly.entity_id
_entity_poly.type
_entity_poly.pdbx_seq_one_letter_code
_entity_poly.pdbx_strand_id
1 'polypeptide(L)'
;RSDGISYTIYPGEWVCTLKEVSQWFRTRFQCQALTVLEQLQKQHFITFQTLDRGNVIRYKICDWARHNTVLEYNAPCQKDTGFFFLPVSVVTDLISTSRCSEMDIILDLWVSAVYNDNQVQGSDLGPVVYFRNGTGNPLVAYTELAVRWGLSRATVGRVLKKLAALDYLSLMSFPGRHGSVIYLQKYLSTMF
;
A
#
# COMPACT_ATOMS: atom_id res chain seq x y z
N ARG A 1 -24.15 -6.93 -5.35
CA ARG A 1 -25.43 -6.30 -5.71
C ARG A 1 -25.34 -4.82 -5.40
N SER A 2 -25.63 -3.95 -6.33
CA SER A 2 -25.80 -2.52 -6.10
C SER A 2 -27.24 -2.15 -6.45
N ASP A 3 -27.93 -1.49 -5.53
CA ASP A 3 -29.33 -1.04 -5.66
C ASP A 3 -30.32 -2.09 -6.19
N GLY A 4 -30.18 -3.34 -5.76
CA GLY A 4 -31.03 -4.45 -6.16
C GLY A 4 -30.68 -5.09 -7.51
N ILE A 5 -29.76 -4.53 -8.27
CA ILE A 5 -29.28 -5.07 -9.55
C ILE A 5 -28.14 -6.06 -9.30
N SER A 6 -28.19 -7.23 -9.92
CA SER A 6 -27.13 -8.23 -9.86
C SER A 6 -26.21 -8.09 -11.05
N TYR A 7 -24.92 -8.01 -10.80
CA TYR A 7 -23.88 -7.96 -11.82
C TYR A 7 -23.04 -9.25 -11.77
N THR A 8 -22.74 -9.81 -12.93
CA THR A 8 -21.73 -10.87 -13.06
C THR A 8 -20.37 -10.19 -13.22
N ILE A 9 -19.42 -10.52 -12.35
CA ILE A 9 -18.06 -10.01 -12.38
C ILE A 9 -17.08 -11.18 -12.57
N TYR A 10 -16.00 -10.92 -13.27
CA TYR A 10 -14.89 -11.86 -13.48
C TYR A 10 -13.67 -11.46 -12.64
N PRO A 11 -12.68 -12.34 -12.45
CA PRO A 11 -11.43 -12.00 -11.77
C PRO A 11 -10.81 -10.71 -12.33
N GLY A 12 -10.43 -9.80 -11.42
CA GLY A 12 -9.93 -8.47 -11.77
C GLY A 12 -11.01 -7.43 -12.10
N GLU A 13 -12.28 -7.81 -12.10
CA GLU A 13 -13.41 -6.87 -12.32
C GLU A 13 -14.11 -6.54 -11.01
N TRP A 14 -14.64 -5.32 -10.93
CA TRP A 14 -15.49 -4.88 -9.84
C TRP A 14 -16.59 -3.94 -10.32
N VAL A 15 -17.68 -3.90 -9.57
CA VAL A 15 -18.79 -2.97 -9.78
C VAL A 15 -19.07 -2.23 -8.48
N CYS A 16 -19.09 -0.93 -8.53
CA CYS A 16 -19.33 -0.04 -7.41
C CYS A 16 -20.09 1.21 -7.86
N THR A 17 -20.58 2.00 -6.92
CA THR A 17 -21.17 3.28 -7.22
C THR A 17 -20.09 4.37 -7.39
N LEU A 18 -20.37 5.39 -8.18
CA LEU A 18 -19.48 6.55 -8.32
C LEU A 18 -19.28 7.26 -6.96
N LYS A 19 -20.26 7.17 -6.07
CA LYS A 19 -20.16 7.70 -4.70
C LYS A 19 -19.08 6.93 -3.90
N GLU A 20 -19.04 5.61 -3.97
CA GLU A 20 -18.00 4.80 -3.33
C GLU A 20 -16.63 5.14 -3.88
N VAL A 21 -16.47 5.24 -5.21
CA VAL A 21 -15.21 5.66 -5.84
C VAL A 21 -14.77 7.04 -5.34
N SER A 22 -15.69 7.99 -5.25
CA SER A 22 -15.42 9.33 -4.71
C SER A 22 -14.96 9.28 -3.25
N GLN A 23 -15.54 8.38 -2.44
CA GLN A 23 -15.11 8.15 -1.07
C GLN A 23 -13.71 7.53 -0.99
N TRP A 24 -13.41 6.54 -1.81
CA TRP A 24 -12.08 5.89 -1.84
C TRP A 24 -10.97 6.86 -2.23
N PHE A 25 -11.22 7.67 -3.26
CA PHE A 25 -10.24 8.69 -3.69
C PHE A 25 -10.33 10.00 -2.88
N ARG A 26 -11.27 10.09 -1.92
CA ARG A 26 -11.49 11.29 -1.08
C ARG A 26 -11.63 12.57 -1.89
N THR A 27 -12.28 12.46 -3.01
CA THR A 27 -12.60 13.60 -3.85
C THR A 27 -13.78 14.38 -3.28
N ARG A 28 -13.72 15.70 -3.36
CA ARG A 28 -14.81 16.55 -2.91
C ARG A 28 -16.07 16.42 -3.78
N PHE A 29 -15.85 16.17 -5.07
CA PHE A 29 -16.91 16.04 -6.06
C PHE A 29 -16.75 14.75 -6.86
N GLN A 30 -17.86 14.14 -7.26
CA GLN A 30 -17.84 12.89 -8.05
C GLN A 30 -17.17 13.03 -9.42
N CYS A 31 -17.24 14.23 -10.04
CA CYS A 31 -16.54 14.49 -11.30
C CYS A 31 -15.01 14.33 -11.16
N GLN A 32 -14.45 14.69 -9.99
CA GLN A 32 -13.02 14.49 -9.74
C GLN A 32 -12.66 12.99 -9.67
N ALA A 33 -13.55 12.16 -9.13
CA ALA A 33 -13.35 10.72 -9.11
C ALA A 33 -13.32 10.13 -10.53
N LEU A 34 -14.18 10.61 -11.42
CA LEU A 34 -14.13 10.23 -12.85
C LEU A 34 -12.81 10.64 -13.49
N THR A 35 -12.32 11.85 -13.24
CA THR A 35 -11.01 12.30 -13.74
C THR A 35 -9.88 11.40 -13.29
N VAL A 36 -9.91 10.91 -12.04
CA VAL A 36 -8.91 9.94 -11.55
C VAL A 36 -9.03 8.61 -12.29
N LEU A 37 -10.24 8.09 -12.48
CA LEU A 37 -10.46 6.85 -13.24
C LEU A 37 -9.98 6.99 -14.69
N GLU A 38 -10.24 8.12 -15.34
CA GLU A 38 -9.76 8.44 -16.70
C GLU A 38 -8.22 8.46 -16.74
N GLN A 39 -7.57 9.04 -15.75
CA GLN A 39 -6.11 9.02 -15.65
C GLN A 39 -5.55 7.62 -15.48
N LEU A 40 -6.16 6.79 -14.61
CA LEU A 40 -5.76 5.40 -14.43
C LEU A 40 -5.97 4.58 -15.71
N GLN A 41 -7.05 4.84 -16.44
CA GLN A 41 -7.30 4.19 -17.74
C GLN A 41 -6.29 4.65 -18.81
N LYS A 42 -5.97 5.94 -18.86
CA LYS A 42 -4.95 6.48 -19.78
C LYS A 42 -3.57 5.88 -19.54
N GLN A 43 -3.27 5.54 -18.29
CA GLN A 43 -2.01 4.90 -17.89
C GLN A 43 -2.05 3.36 -17.99
N HIS A 44 -3.15 2.79 -18.53
CA HIS A 44 -3.35 1.34 -18.68
C HIS A 44 -3.36 0.53 -17.38
N PHE A 45 -3.66 1.15 -16.23
CA PHE A 45 -3.84 0.40 -14.99
C PHE A 45 -5.20 -0.28 -14.90
N ILE A 46 -6.23 0.38 -15.42
CA ILE A 46 -7.59 -0.13 -15.43
C ILE A 46 -8.26 0.17 -16.77
N THR A 47 -9.35 -0.56 -17.04
CA THR A 47 -10.42 -0.13 -17.96
C THR A 47 -11.68 0.07 -17.16
N PHE A 48 -12.49 1.09 -17.47
CA PHE A 48 -13.75 1.27 -16.78
C PHE A 48 -14.88 1.70 -17.73
N GLN A 49 -16.11 1.45 -17.30
CA GLN A 49 -17.34 1.84 -17.96
C GLN A 49 -18.30 2.42 -16.95
N THR A 50 -19.03 3.44 -17.35
CA THR A 50 -20.12 4.00 -16.55
C THR A 50 -21.43 3.32 -16.93
N LEU A 51 -22.18 2.89 -15.94
CA LEU A 51 -23.50 2.27 -16.07
C LEU A 51 -24.54 3.13 -15.33
N ASP A 52 -25.80 2.81 -15.49
CA ASP A 52 -26.91 3.48 -14.79
C ASP A 52 -26.77 5.01 -14.80
N ARG A 53 -26.79 5.60 -15.99
CA ARG A 53 -26.68 7.06 -16.20
C ARG A 53 -25.46 7.70 -15.51
N GLY A 54 -24.38 6.92 -15.34
CA GLY A 54 -23.15 7.39 -14.72
C GLY A 54 -23.04 7.18 -13.20
N ASN A 55 -24.06 6.61 -12.56
CA ASN A 55 -24.04 6.38 -11.11
C ASN A 55 -23.24 5.14 -10.70
N VAL A 56 -23.12 4.16 -11.59
CA VAL A 56 -22.43 2.89 -11.34
C VAL A 56 -21.20 2.82 -12.24
N ILE A 57 -20.11 2.37 -11.65
CA ILE A 57 -18.82 2.15 -12.32
C ILE A 57 -18.55 0.65 -12.35
N ARG A 58 -18.28 0.11 -13.53
CA ARG A 58 -17.65 -1.20 -13.68
C ARG A 58 -16.22 -0.97 -14.12
N TYR A 59 -15.26 -1.49 -13.40
CA TYR A 59 -13.86 -1.41 -13.78
C TYR A 59 -13.19 -2.78 -13.77
N LYS A 60 -12.12 -2.88 -14.54
CA LYS A 60 -11.27 -4.06 -14.65
C LYS A 60 -9.81 -3.62 -14.53
N ILE A 61 -9.05 -4.31 -13.69
CA ILE A 61 -7.61 -4.12 -13.57
C ILE A 61 -6.94 -4.75 -14.80
N CYS A 62 -6.11 -3.99 -15.49
CA CYS A 62 -5.35 -4.48 -16.63
C CYS A 62 -4.34 -5.54 -16.18
N ASP A 63 -4.10 -6.53 -17.02
CA ASP A 63 -3.14 -7.62 -16.78
C ASP A 63 -3.34 -8.40 -15.47
N TRP A 64 -4.55 -8.30 -14.86
CA TRP A 64 -4.86 -9.01 -13.61
C TRP A 64 -4.48 -10.49 -13.65
N ALA A 65 -4.88 -11.20 -14.71
CA ALA A 65 -4.59 -12.63 -14.84
C ALA A 65 -3.10 -12.92 -14.96
N ARG A 66 -2.34 -12.02 -15.61
CA ARG A 66 -0.88 -12.17 -15.75
C ARG A 66 -0.16 -12.05 -14.41
N HIS A 67 -0.62 -11.13 -13.55
CA HIS A 67 0.00 -10.88 -12.25
C HIS A 67 -0.59 -11.73 -11.11
N ASN A 68 -1.66 -12.51 -11.38
CA ASN A 68 -2.37 -13.30 -10.40
C ASN A 68 -2.61 -14.75 -10.87
N THR A 69 -1.66 -15.32 -11.60
CA THR A 69 -1.70 -16.74 -11.99
C THR A 69 -1.06 -17.62 -10.92
N VAL A 70 -1.59 -18.84 -10.76
CA VAL A 70 -1.04 -19.83 -9.83
C VAL A 70 0.44 -20.14 -10.12
N LEU A 71 0.84 -20.10 -11.38
CA LEU A 71 2.23 -20.34 -11.81
C LEU A 71 3.17 -19.24 -11.31
N GLU A 72 2.73 -17.97 -11.32
CA GLU A 72 3.52 -16.86 -10.78
C GLU A 72 3.61 -16.91 -9.25
N TYR A 73 2.54 -17.34 -8.57
CA TYR A 73 2.56 -17.57 -7.13
C TYR A 73 3.47 -18.73 -6.70
N ASN A 74 3.52 -19.81 -7.49
CA ASN A 74 4.32 -21.00 -7.16
C ASN A 74 5.82 -20.87 -7.48
N ALA A 75 6.22 -19.87 -8.25
CA ALA A 75 7.62 -19.65 -8.63
C ALA A 75 8.07 -18.19 -8.46
N PRO A 76 7.80 -17.55 -7.32
CA PRO A 76 8.07 -16.11 -7.15
C PRO A 76 9.56 -15.77 -7.20
N CYS A 77 10.44 -16.71 -6.89
CA CYS A 77 11.89 -16.49 -6.77
C CYS A 77 12.66 -16.63 -8.08
N GLN A 78 12.02 -17.07 -9.16
CA GLN A 78 12.76 -17.38 -10.41
C GLN A 78 13.21 -16.15 -11.20
N LYS A 79 12.73 -14.94 -10.88
CA LYS A 79 13.02 -13.72 -11.66
C LYS A 79 13.31 -12.49 -10.80
N ASP A 80 13.73 -12.64 -9.56
CA ASP A 80 13.93 -11.54 -8.61
C ASP A 80 12.73 -10.59 -8.47
N THR A 81 11.55 -10.99 -8.93
CA THR A 81 10.28 -10.29 -8.77
C THR A 81 9.61 -10.86 -7.53
N GLY A 82 9.90 -10.30 -6.39
CA GLY A 82 9.24 -10.66 -5.15
C GLY A 82 7.74 -10.31 -5.19
N PHE A 83 6.97 -10.93 -4.32
CA PHE A 83 5.60 -10.54 -4.02
C PHE A 83 5.44 -10.37 -2.51
N PHE A 84 4.44 -9.61 -2.12
CA PHE A 84 4.04 -9.52 -0.72
C PHE A 84 2.52 -9.57 -0.63
N PHE A 85 2.03 -10.11 0.48
CA PHE A 85 0.61 -10.10 0.79
C PHE A 85 0.25 -8.78 1.45
N LEU A 86 -0.70 -8.06 0.86
CA LEU A 86 -1.28 -6.88 1.48
C LEU A 86 -2.65 -7.24 2.04
N PRO A 87 -2.83 -7.22 3.37
CA PRO A 87 -4.13 -7.50 3.98
C PRO A 87 -5.16 -6.46 3.57
N VAL A 88 -6.35 -6.93 3.20
CA VAL A 88 -7.48 -6.04 2.87
C VAL A 88 -7.83 -5.11 4.03
N SER A 89 -7.72 -5.59 5.27
CA SER A 89 -7.94 -4.78 6.47
C SER A 89 -7.02 -3.57 6.54
N VAL A 90 -5.73 -3.73 6.21
CA VAL A 90 -4.76 -2.61 6.18
C VAL A 90 -5.20 -1.56 5.17
N VAL A 91 -5.60 -1.97 3.97
CA VAL A 91 -6.10 -1.04 2.95
C VAL A 91 -7.37 -0.34 3.41
N THR A 92 -8.31 -1.07 4.02
CA THR A 92 -9.57 -0.52 4.53
C THR A 92 -9.33 0.51 5.64
N ASP A 93 -8.46 0.18 6.58
CA ASP A 93 -8.11 1.05 7.71
C ASP A 93 -7.42 2.33 7.21
N LEU A 94 -6.49 2.21 6.24
CA LEU A 94 -5.81 3.35 5.65
C LEU A 94 -6.74 4.25 4.83
N ILE A 95 -7.70 3.69 4.11
CA ILE A 95 -8.74 4.45 3.41
C ILE A 95 -9.60 5.22 4.40
N SER A 96 -9.81 4.72 5.61
CA SER A 96 -10.55 5.39 6.68
C SER A 96 -9.76 6.55 7.33
N THR A 97 -8.44 6.60 7.19
CA THR A 97 -7.59 7.68 7.72
C THR A 97 -7.67 8.96 6.87
N SER A 98 -7.32 10.12 7.42
CA SER A 98 -7.64 11.40 6.80
C SER A 98 -6.75 11.86 5.64
N ARG A 99 -5.69 11.14 5.22
CA ARG A 99 -4.77 11.57 4.15
C ARG A 99 -4.21 10.41 3.35
N CYS A 100 -4.27 10.48 2.01
CA CYS A 100 -3.71 9.48 1.08
C CYS A 100 -2.19 9.28 1.23
N SER A 101 -1.45 10.30 1.66
CA SER A 101 0.00 10.21 1.88
C SER A 101 0.40 9.15 2.93
N GLU A 102 -0.46 8.81 3.85
CA GLU A 102 -0.20 7.77 4.86
C GLU A 102 -0.28 6.36 4.26
N MET A 103 -1.12 6.17 3.24
CA MET A 103 -1.18 4.91 2.50
C MET A 103 0.11 4.66 1.71
N ASP A 104 0.61 5.68 1.02
CA ASP A 104 1.87 5.56 0.27
C ASP A 104 3.03 5.21 1.21
N ILE A 105 3.08 5.83 2.38
CA ILE A 105 4.11 5.56 3.39
C ILE A 105 4.03 4.12 3.89
N ILE A 106 2.84 3.63 4.27
CA ILE A 106 2.72 2.25 4.77
C ILE A 106 3.05 1.23 3.69
N LEU A 107 2.66 1.47 2.44
CA LEU A 107 3.00 0.61 1.31
C LEU A 107 4.51 0.59 1.07
N ASP A 108 5.19 1.76 1.11
CA ASP A 108 6.64 1.85 0.98
C ASP A 108 7.36 1.10 2.11
N LEU A 109 6.88 1.22 3.35
CA LEU A 109 7.41 0.47 4.48
C LEU A 109 7.23 -1.05 4.30
N TRP A 110 6.08 -1.49 3.81
CA TRP A 110 5.78 -2.91 3.60
C TRP A 110 6.62 -3.53 2.48
N VAL A 111 6.77 -2.86 1.34
CA VAL A 111 7.62 -3.37 0.24
C VAL A 111 9.11 -3.33 0.58
N SER A 112 9.49 -2.52 1.57
CA SER A 112 10.86 -2.41 2.08
C SER A 112 11.11 -3.30 3.31
N ALA A 113 10.14 -4.15 3.69
CA ALA A 113 10.29 -5.06 4.81
C ALA A 113 11.20 -6.23 4.46
N VAL A 114 12.10 -6.56 5.37
CA VAL A 114 13.01 -7.71 5.29
C VAL A 114 12.86 -8.53 6.56
N TYR A 115 12.74 -9.83 6.40
CA TYR A 115 12.64 -10.77 7.50
C TYR A 115 13.57 -11.95 7.29
N ASN A 116 14.34 -12.29 8.32
CA ASN A 116 15.26 -13.43 8.35
C ASN A 116 16.30 -13.44 7.23
N ASP A 117 16.88 -12.26 6.94
CA ASP A 117 17.96 -12.08 5.99
C ASP A 117 19.27 -11.81 6.73
N ASN A 118 20.25 -12.69 6.60
CA ASN A 118 21.56 -12.59 7.25
C ASN A 118 22.35 -11.32 6.85
N GLN A 119 22.01 -10.70 5.73
CA GLN A 119 22.64 -9.46 5.26
C GLN A 119 22.07 -8.20 5.92
N VAL A 120 20.91 -8.31 6.60
CA VAL A 120 20.22 -7.19 7.23
C VAL A 120 20.18 -7.37 8.74
N GLN A 121 20.87 -6.51 9.46
CA GLN A 121 20.98 -6.54 10.92
C GLN A 121 19.61 -6.49 11.62
N GLY A 122 19.34 -7.43 12.51
CA GLY A 122 18.11 -7.46 13.31
C GLY A 122 16.88 -7.96 12.56
N SER A 123 17.01 -8.43 11.32
CA SER A 123 15.90 -9.03 10.57
C SER A 123 15.48 -10.40 11.12
N ASP A 124 16.33 -11.05 11.90
CA ASP A 124 16.05 -12.28 12.65
C ASP A 124 15.11 -12.04 13.85
N LEU A 125 15.07 -10.82 14.38
CA LEU A 125 14.17 -10.42 15.48
C LEU A 125 12.76 -10.15 15.02
N GLY A 126 12.57 -9.84 13.72
CA GLY A 126 11.27 -9.54 13.15
C GLY A 126 11.38 -8.78 11.82
N PRO A 127 10.26 -8.56 11.14
CA PRO A 127 10.22 -7.81 9.90
C PRO A 127 10.68 -6.37 10.13
N VAL A 128 11.87 -6.05 9.64
CA VAL A 128 12.50 -4.73 9.77
C VAL A 128 12.46 -4.01 8.42
N VAL A 129 12.19 -2.71 8.43
CA VAL A 129 12.24 -1.90 7.21
C VAL A 129 13.70 -1.65 6.84
N TYR A 130 14.06 -1.97 5.61
CA TYR A 130 15.40 -1.79 5.08
C TYR A 130 15.38 -1.09 3.71
N PHE A 131 15.74 0.18 3.70
CA PHE A 131 15.91 0.94 2.45
C PHE A 131 17.34 0.83 1.98
N ARG A 132 17.68 -0.22 1.26
CA ARG A 132 19.03 -0.56 0.76
C ARG A 132 20.03 0.60 0.73
N ASN A 133 20.82 0.72 1.78
CA ASN A 133 21.83 1.78 1.93
C ASN A 133 23.28 1.29 1.71
N GLY A 134 23.46 0.06 1.26
CA GLY A 134 24.77 -0.57 1.03
C GLY A 134 25.48 -1.08 2.27
N THR A 135 24.95 -0.85 3.49
CA THR A 135 25.62 -1.21 4.76
C THR A 135 24.98 -2.37 5.51
N GLY A 136 23.84 -2.90 5.03
CA GLY A 136 23.06 -3.90 5.78
C GLY A 136 22.42 -3.38 7.07
N ASN A 137 22.57 -2.09 7.35
CA ASN A 137 22.04 -1.45 8.56
C ASN A 137 20.64 -0.85 8.29
N PRO A 138 19.58 -1.28 8.99
CA PRO A 138 18.22 -0.76 8.82
C PRO A 138 17.99 0.59 9.49
N LEU A 139 19.02 1.22 10.04
CA LEU A 139 18.91 2.51 10.69
C LEU A 139 18.59 3.60 9.66
N VAL A 140 17.47 4.31 9.87
CA VAL A 140 17.02 5.40 8.99
C VAL A 140 16.90 6.71 9.76
N ALA A 141 17.32 7.82 9.14
CA ALA A 141 17.13 9.15 9.67
C ALA A 141 15.79 9.74 9.18
N TYR A 142 15.10 10.51 10.01
CA TYR A 142 13.87 11.19 9.60
C TYR A 142 14.09 12.21 8.47
N THR A 143 15.30 12.71 8.32
CA THR A 143 15.70 13.56 7.20
C THR A 143 15.70 12.79 5.87
N GLU A 144 16.19 11.55 5.88
CA GLU A 144 16.19 10.65 4.72
C GLU A 144 14.75 10.29 4.32
N LEU A 145 13.92 9.93 5.30
CA LEU A 145 12.50 9.67 5.07
C LEU A 145 11.75 10.90 4.57
N ALA A 146 12.12 12.09 5.04
CA ALA A 146 11.53 13.35 4.57
C ALA A 146 11.81 13.59 3.08
N VAL A 147 13.04 13.35 2.64
CA VAL A 147 13.42 13.43 1.22
C VAL A 147 12.69 12.35 0.41
N ARG A 148 12.70 11.10 0.90
CA ARG A 148 12.08 9.96 0.23
C ARG A 148 10.58 10.15 -0.02
N TRP A 149 9.87 10.68 0.98
CA TRP A 149 8.40 10.84 0.92
C TRP A 149 7.93 12.24 0.53
N GLY A 150 8.85 13.15 0.22
CA GLY A 150 8.52 14.55 -0.14
C GLY A 150 7.84 15.32 0.99
N LEU A 151 8.17 15.02 2.25
CA LEU A 151 7.53 15.56 3.45
C LEU A 151 8.50 16.38 4.30
N SER A 152 7.97 17.19 5.23
CA SER A 152 8.80 17.77 6.27
C SER A 152 9.19 16.73 7.32
N ARG A 153 10.37 16.86 7.94
CA ARG A 153 10.82 15.99 9.04
C ARG A 153 9.78 15.90 10.17
N ALA A 154 9.14 17.01 10.50
CA ALA A 154 8.09 17.06 11.52
C ALA A 154 6.87 16.23 11.13
N THR A 155 6.48 16.27 9.85
CA THR A 155 5.38 15.46 9.31
C THR A 155 5.72 13.97 9.34
N VAL A 156 6.93 13.57 8.93
CA VAL A 156 7.42 12.19 9.05
C VAL A 156 7.28 11.68 10.48
N GLY A 157 7.79 12.45 11.46
CA GLY A 157 7.68 12.04 12.86
C GLY A 157 6.24 11.88 13.36
N ARG A 158 5.32 12.74 12.91
CA ARG A 158 3.88 12.63 13.25
C ARG A 158 3.23 11.40 12.63
N VAL A 159 3.50 11.14 11.35
CA VAL A 159 2.96 9.97 10.65
C VAL A 159 3.46 8.67 11.27
N LEU A 160 4.77 8.54 11.49
CA LEU A 160 5.34 7.33 12.11
C LEU A 160 4.78 7.10 13.52
N LYS A 161 4.63 8.14 14.34
CA LYS A 161 3.99 8.03 15.66
C LYS A 161 2.53 7.62 15.58
N LYS A 162 1.79 8.12 14.59
CA LYS A 162 0.40 7.74 14.35
C LYS A 162 0.30 6.26 13.94
N LEU A 163 1.15 5.79 13.01
CA LEU A 163 1.19 4.40 12.60
C LEU A 163 1.60 3.47 13.76
N ALA A 164 2.51 3.92 14.61
CA ALA A 164 2.87 3.17 15.83
C ALA A 164 1.71 3.09 16.83
N ALA A 165 0.95 4.15 17.01
CA ALA A 165 -0.23 4.15 17.88
C ALA A 165 -1.38 3.27 17.35
N LEU A 166 -1.37 2.96 16.04
CA LEU A 166 -2.31 2.05 15.38
C LEU A 166 -1.77 0.61 15.26
N ASP A 167 -0.65 0.29 15.90
CA ASP A 167 0.00 -1.03 15.88
C ASP A 167 0.42 -1.53 14.49
N TYR A 168 0.65 -0.63 13.52
CA TYR A 168 1.21 -1.02 12.22
C TYR A 168 2.73 -1.18 12.26
N LEU A 169 3.39 -0.45 13.14
CA LEU A 169 4.84 -0.49 13.28
C LEU A 169 5.30 -0.21 14.72
N SER A 170 6.55 -0.56 15.04
CA SER A 170 7.24 -0.08 16.22
C SER A 170 8.52 0.65 15.84
N LEU A 171 8.88 1.66 16.62
CA LEU A 171 10.06 2.51 16.39
C LEU A 171 11.07 2.28 17.51
N MET A 172 12.27 1.87 17.13
CA MET A 172 13.41 1.78 18.04
C MET A 172 14.39 2.91 17.71
N SER A 173 14.46 3.92 18.56
CA SER A 173 15.37 5.05 18.40
C SER A 173 16.64 4.83 19.19
N PHE A 174 17.79 5.16 18.60
CA PHE A 174 19.11 5.03 19.24
C PHE A 174 19.62 6.40 19.64
N PRO A 175 19.68 6.72 20.96
CA PRO A 175 20.27 7.96 21.43
C PRO A 175 21.74 8.07 21.00
N GLY A 176 22.12 9.24 20.46
CA GLY A 176 23.48 9.49 19.96
C GLY A 176 23.79 8.96 18.56
N ARG A 177 22.90 8.17 17.94
CA ARG A 177 22.91 7.85 16.52
C ARG A 177 21.72 8.52 15.86
N HIS A 178 21.94 9.22 14.76
CA HIS A 178 20.90 10.02 14.10
C HIS A 178 19.95 9.16 13.26
N GLY A 179 19.27 8.19 13.91
CA GLY A 179 18.35 7.33 13.20
C GLY A 179 17.49 6.44 14.10
N SER A 180 16.56 5.76 13.48
CA SER A 180 15.63 4.81 14.10
C SER A 180 15.53 3.56 13.25
N VAL A 181 15.31 2.43 13.91
CA VAL A 181 14.90 1.18 13.24
C VAL A 181 13.39 1.10 13.30
N ILE A 182 12.77 0.70 12.20
CA ILE A 182 11.33 0.54 12.05
C ILE A 182 11.04 -0.96 11.90
N TYR A 183 10.28 -1.54 12.82
CA TYR A 183 9.77 -2.89 12.74
C TYR A 183 8.29 -2.86 12.34
N LEU A 184 7.89 -3.71 11.41
CA LEU A 184 6.49 -3.87 11.03
C LEU A 184 5.80 -4.82 11.99
N GLN A 185 4.68 -4.36 12.56
CA GLN A 185 3.83 -5.19 13.42
C GLN A 185 2.84 -5.98 12.58
N LYS A 186 2.43 -7.15 13.08
CA LYS A 186 1.42 -8.02 12.43
C LYS A 186 1.78 -8.49 11.01
N TYR A 187 3.00 -8.25 10.55
CA TYR A 187 3.44 -8.64 9.21
C TYR A 187 3.26 -10.14 8.98
N LEU A 188 3.69 -10.98 9.93
CA LEU A 188 3.55 -12.43 9.83
C LEU A 188 2.12 -12.93 10.12
N SER A 189 1.39 -12.31 11.03
CA SER A 189 0.03 -12.73 11.38
C SER A 189 -1.00 -12.45 10.28
N THR A 190 -0.62 -11.71 9.27
CA THR A 190 -1.47 -11.41 8.11
C THR A 190 -1.10 -12.24 6.88
N MET A 191 -0.04 -13.04 6.97
CA MET A 191 0.38 -13.98 5.93
C MET A 191 -0.23 -15.38 6.08
N PHE A 192 -0.89 -15.64 7.19
CA PHE A 192 -1.60 -16.90 7.51
C PHE A 192 -3.09 -16.58 7.81
#